data_480fd5b2b076e00bfc1293fac10e5644
#
_entry.id   480fd5b2b076e00bfc1293fac10e5644
#
_cell.length_a   1.000
_cell.length_b   1.000
_cell.length_c   1.000
_cell.angle_alpha   90.00
_cell.angle_beta   90.00
_cell.angle_gamma   90.00
#
_symmetry.space_group_name_H-M   'P 1'
#
loop_
_entity.id
_entity.type
_entity.pdbx_description
1 polymer ?
#
loop_
_entity_poly.entity_id
_entity_poly.type
_entity_poly.pdbx_seq_one_letter_code
_entity_poly.pdbx_strand_id
1 'polypeptide(L)' 'MKVSVELSLADTERLQEEANRLGVSPERLAHAAISDLLARERDDFEKAARRVLEKNRELYRRLA' A
#
# COMPACT_ATOMS: atom_id res chain seq x y z
N MET A 1 -8.32 15.35 -0.73
CA MET A 1 -7.58 14.80 -1.89
C MET A 1 -7.97 13.35 -2.10
N LYS A 2 -8.33 13.00 -3.31
CA LYS A 2 -8.57 11.59 -3.67
C LYS A 2 -7.38 11.05 -4.44
N VAL A 3 -6.93 9.88 -4.05
CA VAL A 3 -5.84 9.19 -4.72
C VAL A 3 -6.37 7.86 -5.25
N SER A 4 -6.21 7.63 -6.54
CA SER A 4 -6.56 6.35 -7.16
C SER A 4 -5.30 5.55 -7.39
N VAL A 5 -5.32 4.28 -6.98
CA VAL A 5 -4.18 3.38 -7.12
C VAL A 5 -4.64 2.09 -7.77
N GLU A 6 -3.93 1.66 -8.80
CA GLU A 6 -4.15 0.34 -9.38
C GLU A 6 -3.29 -0.69 -8.66
N LEU A 7 -3.93 -1.75 -8.22
CA LEU A 7 -3.25 -2.87 -7.58
C LEU A 7 -3.25 -4.07 -8.52
N SER A 8 -2.22 -4.90 -8.42
CA SER A 8 -2.21 -6.19 -9.09
C SER A 8 -3.36 -7.06 -8.56
N LEU A 9 -3.74 -8.08 -9.31
CA LEU A 9 -4.78 -9.01 -8.85
C LEU A 9 -4.41 -9.64 -7.52
N ALA A 10 -3.16 -10.05 -7.36
CA ALA A 10 -2.67 -10.65 -6.13
C ALA A 10 -2.79 -9.69 -4.93
N ASP A 11 -2.40 -8.44 -5.12
CA ASP A 11 -2.49 -7.42 -4.06
C ASP A 11 -3.94 -7.10 -3.73
N THR A 12 -4.81 -7.05 -4.74
CA THR A 12 -6.24 -6.81 -4.55
C THR A 12 -6.86 -7.93 -3.71
N GLU A 13 -6.57 -9.18 -4.03
CA GLU A 13 -7.07 -10.34 -3.29
C GLU A 13 -6.57 -10.32 -1.85
N ARG A 14 -5.28 -10.03 -1.67
CA ARG A 14 -4.69 -9.96 -0.33
C ARG A 14 -5.32 -8.86 0.50
N LEU A 15 -5.54 -7.70 -0.08
CA LEU A 15 -6.17 -6.57 0.61
C LEU A 15 -7.59 -6.93 1.03
N GLN A 16 -8.36 -7.56 0.14
CA GLN A 16 -9.72 -8.00 0.44
C GLN A 16 -9.75 -9.03 1.56
N GLU A 17 -8.86 -10.01 1.53
CA GLU A 17 -8.76 -11.03 2.57
C GLU A 17 -8.47 -10.41 3.93
N GLU A 18 -7.49 -9.53 3.98
CA GLU A 18 -7.11 -8.89 5.25
C GLU A 18 -8.21 -7.96 5.77
N ALA A 19 -8.86 -7.23 4.88
CA ALA A 19 -9.98 -6.36 5.25
C ALA A 19 -11.14 -7.18 5.83
N ASN A 20 -11.47 -8.30 5.20
CA ASN A 20 -12.51 -9.21 5.68
C ASN A 20 -12.15 -9.78 7.05
N ARG A 21 -10.90 -10.18 7.24
CA ARG A 21 -10.42 -10.69 8.52
C ARG A 21 -10.55 -9.66 9.64
N LEU A 22 -10.30 -8.40 9.33
CA LEU A 22 -10.36 -7.30 10.29
C LEU A 22 -11.76 -6.69 10.41
N GLY A 23 -12.70 -7.09 9.57
CA GLY A 23 -14.06 -6.58 9.60
C GLY A 23 -14.21 -5.14 9.12
N VAL A 24 -13.35 -4.71 8.20
CA VAL A 24 -13.37 -3.36 7.62
C VAL A 24 -13.43 -3.43 6.10
N SER A 25 -13.75 -2.33 5.45
CA SER A 25 -13.69 -2.26 4.00
C SER A 25 -12.24 -2.20 3.52
N PRO A 26 -11.95 -2.69 2.30
CA PRO A 26 -10.60 -2.57 1.73
C PRO A 26 -10.12 -1.13 1.64
N GLU A 27 -11.02 -0.19 1.30
CA GLU A 27 -10.70 1.23 1.24
C GLU A 27 -10.28 1.78 2.59
N ARG A 28 -10.97 1.39 3.65
CA ARG A 28 -10.62 1.78 5.02
C ARG A 28 -9.27 1.26 5.45
N LEU A 29 -9.01 -0.01 5.12
CA LEU A 29 -7.71 -0.60 5.44
C LEU A 29 -6.58 0.11 4.71
N ALA A 30 -6.76 0.38 3.41
CA ALA A 30 -5.79 1.12 2.62
C ALA A 30 -5.57 2.54 3.16
N HIS A 31 -6.65 3.23 3.50
CA HIS A 31 -6.58 4.57 4.10
C HIS A 31 -5.78 4.55 5.40
N ALA A 32 -6.08 3.61 6.28
CA ALA A 32 -5.39 3.48 7.56
C ALA A 32 -3.88 3.21 7.37
N ALA A 33 -3.54 2.36 6.41
CA ALA A 33 -2.14 2.04 6.12
C ALA A 33 -1.37 3.26 5.61
N ILE A 34 -1.98 4.02 4.71
CA ILE A 34 -1.36 5.24 4.17
C ILE A 34 -1.23 6.29 5.27
N SER A 35 -2.28 6.48 6.08
CA SER A 35 -2.25 7.43 7.19
C SER A 35 -1.16 7.07 8.20
N ASP A 36 -1.02 5.79 8.52
CA ASP A 36 0.03 5.32 9.43
C ASP A 36 1.42 5.63 8.88
N LEU A 37 1.62 5.36 7.58
CA LEU A 37 2.89 5.64 6.92
C LEU A 37 3.23 7.13 6.98
N LEU A 38 2.26 7.99 6.71
CA LEU A 38 2.44 9.44 6.73
C LEU A 38 2.65 10.01 8.13
N ALA A 39 2.14 9.32 9.16
CA ALA A 39 2.29 9.74 10.55
C ALA A 39 3.69 9.44 11.12
N ARG A 40 4.49 8.65 10.43
CA ARG A 40 5.85 8.32 10.86
C ARG A 40 6.76 9.53 10.78
N GLU A 41 7.81 9.55 11.60
CA GLU A 41 8.86 10.56 11.48
C GLU A 41 9.49 10.50 10.10
N ARG A 42 10.06 11.63 9.67
CA ARG A 42 10.60 11.76 8.33
C ARG A 42 11.58 10.66 7.94
N ASP A 43 12.51 10.35 8.84
CA ASP A 43 13.52 9.32 8.57
C ASP A 43 12.89 7.93 8.44
N ASP A 44 11.95 7.60 9.32
CA ASP A 44 11.23 6.33 9.27
C ASP A 44 10.35 6.24 8.04
N PHE A 45 9.73 7.35 7.66
CA PHE A 45 8.95 7.43 6.43
C PHE A 45 9.82 7.15 5.20
N GLU A 46 10.99 7.78 5.11
CA GLU A 46 11.91 7.57 4.00
C GLU A 46 12.35 6.12 3.88
N LYS A 47 12.68 5.49 5.00
CA LYS A 47 13.06 4.07 5.02
C LYS A 47 11.94 3.17 4.55
N ALA A 48 10.72 3.41 5.04
CA ALA A 48 9.56 2.64 4.64
C ALA A 48 9.22 2.86 3.17
N ALA A 49 9.27 4.11 2.71
CA ALA A 49 8.99 4.46 1.32
C ALA A 49 10.01 3.82 0.37
N ARG A 50 11.29 3.82 0.73
CA ARG A 50 12.32 3.15 -0.06
C ARG A 50 12.08 1.66 -0.20
N ARG A 51 11.66 0.99 0.89
CA ARG A 51 11.32 -0.43 0.86
C ARG A 51 10.18 -0.71 -0.11
N VAL A 52 9.13 0.08 -0.05
CA VAL A 52 7.98 -0.07 -0.94
C VAL A 52 8.39 0.15 -2.39
N LEU A 53 9.15 1.20 -2.65
CA LEU A 53 9.61 1.51 -4.01
C LEU A 53 10.56 0.44 -4.56
N GLU A 54 11.45 -0.10 -3.73
CA GLU A 54 12.35 -1.17 -4.14
C GLU A 54 11.61 -2.46 -4.46
N LYS A 55 10.63 -2.84 -3.64
CA LYS A 55 9.80 -4.01 -3.89
C LYS A 55 9.03 -3.90 -5.19
N ASN A 56 8.57 -2.71 -5.54
CA ASN A 56 7.76 -2.49 -6.74
C ASN A 56 8.60 -2.16 -7.97
N ARG A 57 9.90 -1.97 -7.81
CA ARG A 57 10.81 -1.61 -8.89
C ARG A 57 10.84 -2.64 -10.01
N GLU A 58 10.89 -3.91 -9.68
CA GLU A 58 10.84 -4.99 -10.65
C GLU A 58 9.51 -5.04 -11.39
N LEU A 59 8.43 -4.75 -10.68
CA LEU A 59 7.10 -4.71 -11.28
C LEU A 59 7.02 -3.61 -12.35
N TYR A 60 7.56 -2.44 -12.05
CA TYR A 60 7.61 -1.32 -13.00
C TYR A 60 8.50 -1.63 -14.21
N ARG A 61 9.59 -2.35 -14.00
CA ARG A 61 10.46 -2.80 -15.09
C ARG A 61 9.74 -3.74 -16.05
N ARG A 62 8.89 -4.63 -15.52
CA ARG A 62 8.14 -5.59 -16.31
C ARG A 62 7.02 -4.94 -17.11
N LEU A 63 6.50 -3.82 -16.63
CA LEU A 63 5.43 -3.07 -17.30
C LEU A 63 5.96 -2.08 -18.33
N ALA A 64 7.21 -1.76 -18.27
CA ALA A 64 7.87 -0.90 -19.27
C ALA A 64 8.38 -1.73 -20.50
#